data_22dece37c0ef09b10c09f13b4dcab8f1
#
_entry.id   22dece37c0ef09b10c09f13b4dcab8f1
#
_cell.length_a   1.000
_cell.length_b   1.000
_cell.length_c   1.000
_cell.angle_alpha   90.00
_cell.angle_beta   90.00
_cell.angle_gamma   90.00
#
_symmetry.space_group_name_H-M   'P 1'
#
loop_
_entity.id
_entity.type
_entity.pdbx_description
1 polymer ?
#
loop_
_entity_poly.entity_id
_entity_poly.type
_entity_poly.pdbx_seq_one_letter_code
_entity_poly.pdbx_strand_id
1 'polypeptide(L)'
;MVAVLAVAVTACGGSDADTPRPSLDPVVRGLAHMGRLSEGIGQRVAGTAGEAEALQYIRAEFLAMGYQPEMQPFSFEEPDGVVHSANITAVLKGASDREIIVGAHYDSGEVGRGYGDNASGVGLLLAMAERLRWSRPPFTIRFIAFGAEELGLVGSLYYTANMSASEIARTVGMVDLDTVVGGDMIYAYGGGGAGGWMRDRALDIAAGLQIDLRTNPGLNPSYPPGTTGDWSDHAPFRELGIDYLYFEATNWEIGDFSGWMQTERFGEIYHTENDTFAFFEREYPGRVESQLRGFATVLEGFLLTLQPPDLPAVGAPGDRRAEHPVQMRYMHRDGSPIDNLHRFGKRP
;
A
#
# COMPACT_ATOMS: atom_id res chain seq x y z
N MET A 1 -58.81 1.51 53.04
CA MET A 1 -58.37 2.36 51.90
C MET A 1 -56.87 2.56 52.02
N VAL A 2 -56.12 1.83 51.20
CA VAL A 2 -54.66 1.92 51.17
C VAL A 2 -54.30 2.70 49.90
N ALA A 3 -53.63 3.85 50.04
CA ALA A 3 -53.17 4.67 48.95
C ALA A 3 -51.88 4.15 48.47
N VAL A 4 -51.79 3.78 47.14
CA VAL A 4 -50.58 3.38 46.44
C VAL A 4 -50.02 4.65 45.89
N LEU A 5 -48.79 5.00 46.33
CA LEU A 5 -48.00 6.11 45.80
C LEU A 5 -47.18 5.57 44.61
N ALA A 6 -47.47 6.04 43.39
CA ALA A 6 -46.69 5.75 42.21
C ALA A 6 -45.48 6.72 42.18
N VAL A 7 -44.28 6.16 42.27
CA VAL A 7 -43.04 6.91 42.06
C VAL A 7 -42.73 6.88 40.56
N ALA A 8 -42.78 8.06 39.93
CA ALA A 8 -42.32 8.23 38.53
C ALA A 8 -40.80 8.32 38.53
N VAL A 9 -40.13 7.33 37.93
CA VAL A 9 -38.71 7.39 37.63
C VAL A 9 -38.53 8.18 36.33
N THR A 10 -38.10 9.42 36.45
CA THR A 10 -37.62 10.21 35.32
C THR A 10 -36.24 9.70 34.92
N ALA A 11 -36.19 8.99 33.78
CA ALA A 11 -34.94 8.65 33.14
C ALA A 11 -34.31 9.95 32.59
N CYS A 12 -33.26 10.43 33.25
CA CYS A 12 -32.36 11.43 32.65
C CYS A 12 -31.61 10.77 31.47
N GLY A 13 -32.04 11.07 30.26
CA GLY A 13 -31.27 10.81 29.07
C GLY A 13 -30.02 11.67 29.07
N GLY A 14 -28.91 11.09 29.54
CA GLY A 14 -27.59 11.66 29.32
C GLY A 14 -27.30 11.58 27.82
N SER A 15 -27.15 12.73 27.16
CA SER A 15 -26.65 12.83 25.80
C SER A 15 -25.19 12.41 25.82
N ASP A 16 -24.86 11.34 25.12
CA ASP A 16 -23.49 10.91 24.80
C ASP A 16 -22.76 11.90 23.84
N ALA A 17 -22.77 13.18 24.21
CA ALA A 17 -22.38 14.26 23.30
C ALA A 17 -20.95 14.77 23.48
N ASP A 18 -20.07 14.10 24.25
CA ASP A 18 -18.75 14.68 24.55
C ASP A 18 -17.56 13.70 24.64
N THR A 19 -17.63 12.56 23.98
CA THR A 19 -16.38 11.87 23.64
C THR A 19 -15.83 12.48 22.35
N PRO A 20 -14.62 13.08 22.35
CA PRO A 20 -14.01 13.56 21.13
C PRO A 20 -13.94 12.40 20.13
N ARG A 21 -14.60 12.53 18.98
CA ARG A 21 -14.43 11.56 17.91
C ARG A 21 -12.95 11.57 17.55
N PRO A 22 -12.29 10.40 17.41
CA PRO A 22 -10.91 10.34 16.97
C PRO A 22 -10.74 11.18 15.71
N SER A 23 -9.62 11.90 15.60
CA SER A 23 -9.32 12.64 14.38
C SER A 23 -9.33 11.68 13.21
N LEU A 24 -10.08 11.98 12.16
CA LEU A 24 -10.06 11.28 10.88
C LEU A 24 -9.02 11.93 9.93
N ASP A 25 -8.12 12.76 10.44
CA ASP A 25 -6.99 13.25 9.67
C ASP A 25 -6.07 12.06 9.33
N PRO A 26 -5.93 11.71 8.03
CA PRO A 26 -5.16 10.54 7.62
C PRO A 26 -3.68 10.66 8.00
N VAL A 27 -3.16 11.87 8.17
CA VAL A 27 -1.76 12.06 8.62
C VAL A 27 -1.59 11.64 10.07
N VAL A 28 -2.46 12.12 10.96
CA VAL A 28 -2.42 11.78 12.39
C VAL A 28 -2.58 10.27 12.58
N ARG A 29 -3.50 9.66 11.83
CA ARG A 29 -3.75 8.21 11.90
C ARG A 29 -2.60 7.42 11.30
N GLY A 30 -2.09 7.84 10.14
CA GLY A 30 -0.94 7.21 9.48
C GLY A 30 0.29 7.18 10.38
N LEU A 31 0.66 8.33 10.98
CA LEU A 31 1.78 8.42 11.92
C LEU A 31 1.59 7.50 13.14
N ALA A 32 0.37 7.39 13.66
CA ALA A 32 0.09 6.50 14.79
C ALA A 32 0.30 5.02 14.40
N HIS A 33 -0.16 4.61 13.22
CA HIS A 33 0.05 3.25 12.70
C HIS A 33 1.53 2.97 12.41
N MET A 34 2.23 3.90 11.79
CA MET A 34 3.68 3.81 11.57
C MET A 34 4.45 3.60 12.87
N GLY A 35 4.18 4.45 13.87
CA GLY A 35 4.80 4.34 15.19
C GLY A 35 4.49 3.00 15.89
N ARG A 36 3.26 2.47 15.75
CA ARG A 36 2.92 1.15 16.31
C ARG A 36 3.66 0.02 15.60
N LEU A 37 3.77 0.08 14.28
CA LEU A 37 4.43 -0.97 13.49
C LEU A 37 5.95 -0.95 13.71
N SER A 38 6.61 0.21 13.55
CA SER A 38 8.07 0.30 13.59
C SER A 38 8.64 0.40 15.01
N GLU A 39 8.06 1.24 15.88
CA GLU A 39 8.58 1.46 17.21
C GLU A 39 7.97 0.52 18.25
N GLY A 40 6.67 0.22 18.10
CA GLY A 40 5.95 -0.66 19.02
C GLY A 40 6.24 -2.14 18.80
N ILE A 41 6.20 -2.60 17.55
CA ILE A 41 6.49 -3.99 17.16
C ILE A 41 7.99 -4.12 16.82
N GLY A 42 8.52 -3.21 16.03
CA GLY A 42 9.91 -3.23 15.59
C GLY A 42 10.09 -3.92 14.24
N GLN A 43 11.16 -4.69 14.10
CA GLN A 43 11.42 -5.48 12.90
C GLN A 43 10.30 -6.50 12.67
N ARG A 44 9.86 -6.57 11.43
CA ARG A 44 8.73 -7.41 11.00
C ARG A 44 9.16 -8.39 9.91
N VAL A 45 10.38 -8.91 10.05
CA VAL A 45 10.98 -9.84 9.08
C VAL A 45 10.03 -11.01 8.82
N ALA A 46 9.85 -11.36 7.56
CA ALA A 46 8.93 -12.41 7.13
C ALA A 46 9.16 -13.74 7.86
N GLY A 47 8.09 -14.40 8.28
CA GLY A 47 8.11 -15.65 9.05
C GLY A 47 8.44 -15.49 10.53
N THR A 48 8.70 -14.27 11.03
CA THR A 48 9.02 -14.04 12.44
C THR A 48 7.80 -13.68 13.29
N ALA A 49 8.00 -13.66 14.61
CA ALA A 49 6.97 -13.22 15.55
C ALA A 49 6.59 -11.74 15.33
N GLY A 50 7.53 -10.90 14.87
CA GLY A 50 7.27 -9.49 14.57
C GLY A 50 6.31 -9.32 13.39
N GLU A 51 6.49 -10.06 12.31
CA GLU A 51 5.55 -10.08 11.18
C GLU A 51 4.17 -10.59 11.62
N ALA A 52 4.13 -11.68 12.40
CA ALA A 52 2.87 -12.22 12.90
C ALA A 52 2.13 -11.22 13.83
N GLU A 53 2.84 -10.46 14.66
CA GLU A 53 2.25 -9.41 15.51
C GLU A 53 1.71 -8.26 14.65
N ALA A 54 2.43 -7.84 13.60
CA ALA A 54 1.97 -6.81 12.67
C ALA A 54 0.69 -7.23 11.93
N LEU A 55 0.63 -8.47 11.45
CA LEU A 55 -0.57 -9.04 10.84
C LEU A 55 -1.78 -8.98 11.78
N GLN A 56 -1.61 -9.38 13.05
CA GLN A 56 -2.70 -9.31 14.03
C GLN A 56 -3.10 -7.88 14.36
N TYR A 57 -2.14 -6.96 14.42
CA TYR A 57 -2.42 -5.54 14.58
C TYR A 57 -3.27 -4.99 13.43
N ILE A 58 -2.85 -5.21 12.18
CA ILE A 58 -3.59 -4.76 10.99
C ILE A 58 -5.01 -5.35 10.98
N ARG A 59 -5.13 -6.64 11.30
CA ARG A 59 -6.43 -7.31 11.42
C ARG A 59 -7.33 -6.63 12.47
N ALA A 60 -6.79 -6.32 13.63
CA ALA A 60 -7.52 -5.68 14.71
C ALA A 60 -7.99 -4.26 14.30
N GLU A 61 -7.15 -3.50 13.60
CA GLU A 61 -7.50 -2.18 13.10
C GLU A 61 -8.64 -2.25 12.07
N PHE A 62 -8.58 -3.15 11.09
CA PHE A 62 -9.68 -3.34 10.15
C PHE A 62 -11.00 -3.72 10.86
N LEU A 63 -10.95 -4.61 11.85
CA LEU A 63 -12.13 -4.97 12.64
C LEU A 63 -12.69 -3.77 13.42
N ALA A 64 -11.82 -2.97 14.05
CA ALA A 64 -12.21 -1.77 14.79
C ALA A 64 -12.86 -0.71 13.89
N MET A 65 -12.45 -0.63 12.63
CA MET A 65 -13.07 0.22 11.62
C MET A 65 -14.41 -0.32 11.10
N GLY A 66 -14.79 -1.55 11.43
CA GLY A 66 -16.02 -2.21 11.00
C GLY A 66 -15.91 -3.04 9.73
N TYR A 67 -14.71 -3.23 9.20
CA TYR A 67 -14.47 -4.15 8.08
C TYR A 67 -14.56 -5.62 8.54
N GLN A 68 -14.70 -6.51 7.56
CA GLN A 68 -14.60 -7.96 7.75
C GLN A 68 -13.32 -8.44 7.03
N PRO A 69 -12.16 -8.39 7.70
CA PRO A 69 -10.90 -8.73 7.04
C PRO A 69 -10.81 -10.24 6.80
N GLU A 70 -10.31 -10.60 5.61
CA GLU A 70 -10.01 -11.97 5.21
C GLU A 70 -8.50 -12.18 5.20
N MET A 71 -8.05 -13.26 5.81
CA MET A 71 -6.65 -13.66 5.81
C MET A 71 -6.40 -14.71 4.73
N GLN A 72 -5.32 -14.56 4.00
CA GLN A 72 -4.86 -15.49 2.97
C GLN A 72 -3.49 -16.04 3.38
N PRO A 73 -3.43 -17.11 4.21
CA PRO A 73 -2.17 -17.70 4.64
C PRO A 73 -1.49 -18.43 3.48
N PHE A 74 -0.16 -18.38 3.48
CA PHE A 74 0.70 -19.10 2.54
C PHE A 74 2.00 -19.54 3.21
N SER A 75 2.74 -20.41 2.53
CA SER A 75 4.07 -20.82 2.94
C SER A 75 4.94 -21.06 1.71
N PHE A 76 6.24 -20.88 1.87
CA PHE A 76 7.23 -21.06 0.83
C PHE A 76 8.55 -21.57 1.42
N GLU A 77 9.40 -22.14 0.58
CA GLU A 77 10.70 -22.68 1.00
C GLU A 77 11.78 -21.62 0.86
N GLU A 78 12.57 -21.45 1.92
CA GLU A 78 13.81 -20.70 1.95
C GLU A 78 14.98 -21.66 2.29
N PRO A 79 16.24 -21.28 2.06
CA PRO A 79 17.38 -22.16 2.35
C PRO A 79 17.42 -22.69 3.78
N ASP A 80 16.92 -21.91 4.73
CA ASP A 80 16.91 -22.22 6.17
C ASP A 80 15.62 -22.90 6.65
N GLY A 81 14.66 -23.17 5.76
CA GLY A 81 13.42 -23.88 6.07
C GLY A 81 12.17 -23.25 5.47
N VAL A 82 11.01 -23.74 5.91
CA VAL A 82 9.72 -23.23 5.47
C VAL A 82 9.35 -21.97 6.21
N VAL A 83 9.08 -20.91 5.46
CA VAL A 83 8.55 -19.64 5.97
C VAL A 83 7.03 -19.64 5.85
N HIS A 84 6.34 -19.18 6.90
CA HIS A 84 4.88 -19.01 6.92
C HIS A 84 4.56 -17.52 7.03
N SER A 85 3.69 -17.03 6.15
CA SER A 85 3.21 -15.66 6.15
C SER A 85 1.73 -15.61 5.73
N ALA A 86 1.15 -14.42 5.59
CA ALA A 86 -0.21 -14.24 5.11
C ALA A 86 -0.42 -12.86 4.51
N ASN A 87 -1.28 -12.77 3.49
CA ASN A 87 -1.91 -11.51 3.12
C ASN A 87 -3.16 -11.27 3.95
N ILE A 88 -3.55 -10.03 4.14
CA ILE A 88 -4.83 -9.66 4.76
C ILE A 88 -5.54 -8.63 3.91
N THR A 89 -6.84 -8.83 3.67
CA THR A 89 -7.67 -7.99 2.83
C THR A 89 -8.86 -7.43 3.58
N ALA A 90 -9.25 -6.19 3.25
CA ALA A 90 -10.50 -5.58 3.69
C ALA A 90 -11.17 -4.87 2.52
N VAL A 91 -12.51 -4.93 2.43
CA VAL A 91 -13.24 -4.42 1.27
C VAL A 91 -14.21 -3.31 1.67
N LEU A 92 -14.08 -2.15 1.02
CA LEU A 92 -15.04 -1.07 1.04
C LEU A 92 -15.88 -1.11 -0.23
N LYS A 93 -17.16 -1.45 -0.12
CA LYS A 93 -18.08 -1.51 -1.26
C LYS A 93 -18.34 -0.12 -1.84
N GLY A 94 -18.11 0.01 -3.14
CA GLY A 94 -18.38 1.22 -3.91
C GLY A 94 -19.74 1.21 -4.61
N ALA A 95 -19.89 2.13 -5.56
CA ALA A 95 -21.06 2.19 -6.44
C ALA A 95 -21.03 1.13 -7.55
N SER A 96 -19.83 0.63 -7.90
CA SER A 96 -19.58 -0.41 -8.91
C SER A 96 -18.95 -1.64 -8.26
N ASP A 97 -19.24 -2.83 -8.84
CA ASP A 97 -18.54 -4.08 -8.48
C ASP A 97 -17.12 -4.18 -9.09
N ARG A 98 -16.77 -3.29 -10.03
CA ARG A 98 -15.36 -3.14 -10.42
C ARG A 98 -14.58 -2.62 -9.25
N GLU A 99 -13.33 -3.05 -9.13
CA GLU A 99 -12.54 -2.73 -7.94
C GLU A 99 -11.18 -2.11 -8.27
N ILE A 100 -10.72 -1.26 -7.34
CA ILE A 100 -9.34 -0.78 -7.26
C ILE A 100 -8.71 -1.47 -6.05
N ILE A 101 -7.56 -2.07 -6.25
CA ILE A 101 -6.75 -2.61 -5.16
C ILE A 101 -5.85 -1.47 -4.65
N VAL A 102 -5.74 -1.33 -3.33
CA VAL A 102 -4.75 -0.47 -2.67
C VAL A 102 -3.94 -1.38 -1.77
N GLY A 103 -2.65 -1.51 -2.06
CA GLY A 103 -1.75 -2.45 -1.40
C GLY A 103 -0.55 -1.79 -0.74
N ALA A 104 -0.01 -2.45 0.27
CA ALA A 104 1.26 -2.14 0.93
C ALA A 104 1.78 -3.41 1.60
N HIS A 105 3.08 -3.67 1.58
CA HIS A 105 3.62 -4.78 2.37
C HIS A 105 3.80 -4.37 3.83
N TYR A 106 3.66 -5.34 4.75
CA TYR A 106 3.73 -5.07 6.18
C TYR A 106 4.94 -5.68 6.87
N ASP A 107 5.65 -6.57 6.19
CA ASP A 107 6.97 -7.04 6.63
C ASP A 107 8.02 -5.94 6.49
N SER A 108 9.22 -6.18 6.90
CA SER A 108 10.37 -5.28 6.79
C SER A 108 11.65 -6.07 6.63
N GLY A 109 12.68 -5.43 6.10
CA GLY A 109 14.03 -5.98 6.06
C GLY A 109 14.59 -6.29 7.45
N GLU A 110 15.76 -6.96 7.46
CA GLU A 110 16.47 -7.36 8.68
C GLU A 110 17.21 -6.21 9.37
N VAL A 111 17.37 -5.06 8.67
CA VAL A 111 18.12 -3.91 9.17
C VAL A 111 17.18 -2.72 9.33
N GLY A 112 17.43 -1.90 10.35
CA GLY A 112 16.53 -0.79 10.68
C GLY A 112 15.29 -1.26 11.43
N ARG A 113 14.22 -0.46 11.37
CA ARG A 113 12.92 -0.78 11.95
C ARG A 113 11.79 -0.75 10.93
N GLY A 114 12.13 -0.57 9.66
CA GLY A 114 11.14 -0.49 8.59
C GLY A 114 10.12 0.63 8.85
N TYR A 115 10.58 1.83 9.26
CA TYR A 115 9.69 2.97 9.49
C TYR A 115 9.20 3.55 8.16
N GLY A 116 10.13 3.78 7.24
CA GLY A 116 9.85 4.13 5.86
C GLY A 116 9.39 2.91 5.05
N ASP A 117 10.13 1.82 5.18
CA ASP A 117 9.98 0.59 4.42
C ASP A 117 9.52 -0.59 5.31
N ASN A 118 8.19 -0.92 5.42
CA ASN A 118 7.12 -0.15 4.82
C ASN A 118 5.98 0.08 5.83
N ALA A 119 6.35 0.49 7.08
CA ALA A 119 5.31 0.93 8.02
C ALA A 119 4.60 2.19 7.47
N SER A 120 5.25 2.95 6.57
CA SER A 120 4.67 4.16 5.98
C SER A 120 3.52 3.85 5.03
N GLY A 121 3.70 2.90 4.12
CA GLY A 121 2.64 2.45 3.20
C GLY A 121 1.47 1.82 3.95
N VAL A 122 1.75 0.94 4.93
CA VAL A 122 0.69 0.35 5.77
C VAL A 122 -0.02 1.41 6.61
N GLY A 123 0.73 2.38 7.15
CA GLY A 123 0.16 3.51 7.89
C GLY A 123 -0.81 4.32 7.05
N LEU A 124 -0.42 4.64 5.81
CA LEU A 124 -1.30 5.33 4.86
C LEU A 124 -2.49 4.47 4.46
N LEU A 125 -2.30 3.18 4.19
CA LEU A 125 -3.36 2.23 3.83
C LEU A 125 -4.44 2.17 4.91
N LEU A 126 -4.06 1.97 6.17
CA LEU A 126 -4.99 1.90 7.30
C LEU A 126 -5.68 3.25 7.53
N ALA A 127 -4.95 4.37 7.44
CA ALA A 127 -5.51 5.70 7.59
C ALA A 127 -6.56 6.00 6.49
N MET A 128 -6.31 5.58 5.26
CA MET A 128 -7.25 5.73 4.15
C MET A 128 -8.46 4.80 4.30
N ALA A 129 -8.27 3.56 4.75
CA ALA A 129 -9.36 2.66 5.07
C ALA A 129 -10.30 3.27 6.15
N GLU A 130 -9.73 3.87 7.20
CA GLU A 130 -10.51 4.56 8.23
C GLU A 130 -11.20 5.81 7.67
N ARG A 131 -10.49 6.64 6.92
CA ARG A 131 -11.00 7.87 6.32
C ARG A 131 -12.18 7.63 5.42
N LEU A 132 -12.12 6.58 4.60
CA LEU A 132 -13.12 6.28 3.56
C LEU A 132 -14.26 5.38 4.02
N ARG A 133 -14.19 4.76 5.20
CA ARG A 133 -15.13 3.71 5.65
C ARG A 133 -16.62 4.05 5.56
N TRP A 134 -16.97 5.32 5.58
CA TRP A 134 -18.36 5.80 5.46
C TRP A 134 -18.65 6.44 4.09
N SER A 135 -17.69 6.44 3.19
CA SER A 135 -17.90 6.93 1.84
C SER A 135 -18.50 5.83 0.95
N ARG A 136 -18.96 6.24 -0.23
CA ARG A 136 -19.36 5.32 -1.29
C ARG A 136 -18.57 5.67 -2.55
N PRO A 137 -17.34 5.21 -2.69
CA PRO A 137 -16.50 5.52 -3.84
C PRO A 137 -17.12 4.99 -5.14
N PRO A 138 -16.73 5.50 -6.31
CA PRO A 138 -17.24 5.03 -7.61
C PRO A 138 -16.95 3.54 -7.84
N PHE A 139 -15.79 3.07 -7.42
CA PHE A 139 -15.37 1.66 -7.49
C PHE A 139 -15.28 1.06 -6.10
N THR A 140 -15.49 -0.25 -5.98
CA THR A 140 -15.15 -0.99 -4.76
C THR A 140 -13.65 -0.85 -4.51
N ILE A 141 -13.24 -0.61 -3.26
CA ILE A 141 -11.84 -0.53 -2.87
C ILE A 141 -11.49 -1.79 -2.07
N ARG A 142 -10.46 -2.50 -2.50
CA ARG A 142 -9.87 -3.62 -1.78
C ARG A 142 -8.54 -3.19 -1.20
N PHE A 143 -8.48 -3.01 0.11
CA PHE A 143 -7.23 -2.78 0.83
C PHE A 143 -6.56 -4.12 1.08
N ILE A 144 -5.25 -4.22 0.78
CA ILE A 144 -4.46 -5.43 0.99
C ILE A 144 -3.17 -5.06 1.70
N ALA A 145 -2.87 -5.73 2.82
CA ALA A 145 -1.52 -5.73 3.37
C ALA A 145 -0.86 -7.06 2.98
N PHE A 146 0.23 -6.98 2.22
CA PHE A 146 0.99 -8.14 1.74
C PHE A 146 2.06 -8.52 2.75
N GLY A 147 2.29 -9.83 2.94
CA GLY A 147 3.38 -10.34 3.75
C GLY A 147 4.52 -10.87 2.90
N ALA A 148 5.72 -10.92 3.46
CA ALA A 148 6.92 -11.48 2.82
C ALA A 148 7.27 -10.83 1.47
N GLU A 149 7.10 -9.53 1.34
CA GLU A 149 7.52 -8.76 0.17
C GLU A 149 9.05 -8.75 0.05
N GLU A 150 9.72 -8.49 1.16
CA GLU A 150 11.18 -8.37 1.28
C GLU A 150 11.95 -9.67 0.92
N LEU A 151 11.26 -10.80 0.89
CA LEU A 151 11.78 -12.06 0.39
C LEU A 151 11.43 -12.31 -1.08
N GLY A 152 11.08 -11.25 -1.80
CA GLY A 152 10.87 -11.26 -3.25
C GLY A 152 9.41 -11.31 -3.65
N LEU A 153 8.61 -10.37 -3.17
CA LEU A 153 7.22 -10.14 -3.56
C LEU A 153 6.31 -11.34 -3.30
N VAL A 154 6.65 -12.20 -2.32
CA VAL A 154 5.99 -13.52 -2.17
C VAL A 154 4.50 -13.38 -1.94
N GLY A 155 4.08 -12.40 -1.12
CA GLY A 155 2.67 -12.16 -0.81
C GLY A 155 1.85 -11.75 -2.03
N SER A 156 2.30 -10.76 -2.77
CA SER A 156 1.61 -10.27 -3.97
C SER A 156 1.65 -11.27 -5.11
N LEU A 157 2.75 -12.02 -5.27
CA LEU A 157 2.83 -13.16 -6.20
C LEU A 157 1.81 -14.25 -5.85
N TYR A 158 1.72 -14.61 -4.56
CA TYR A 158 0.74 -15.60 -4.11
C TYR A 158 -0.70 -15.10 -4.31
N TYR A 159 -0.96 -13.81 -4.03
CA TYR A 159 -2.26 -13.21 -4.24
C TYR A 159 -2.66 -13.26 -5.71
N THR A 160 -1.82 -12.76 -6.61
CA THR A 160 -2.09 -12.70 -8.05
C THR A 160 -2.20 -14.06 -8.70
N ALA A 161 -1.41 -15.04 -8.27
CA ALA A 161 -1.50 -16.43 -8.74
C ALA A 161 -2.85 -17.11 -8.36
N ASN A 162 -3.52 -16.62 -7.31
CA ASN A 162 -4.81 -17.13 -6.87
C ASN A 162 -6.02 -16.30 -7.36
N MET A 163 -5.79 -15.19 -8.07
CA MET A 163 -6.88 -14.43 -8.68
C MET A 163 -7.57 -15.23 -9.78
N SER A 164 -8.89 -15.31 -9.70
CA SER A 164 -9.70 -15.87 -10.78
C SER A 164 -9.75 -14.91 -11.99
N ALA A 165 -10.05 -15.43 -13.17
CA ALA A 165 -10.23 -14.62 -14.37
C ALA A 165 -11.30 -13.52 -14.19
N SER A 166 -12.33 -13.77 -13.38
CA SER A 166 -13.38 -12.78 -13.08
C SER A 166 -12.86 -11.69 -12.13
N GLU A 167 -11.96 -12.00 -11.21
CA GLU A 167 -11.30 -11.03 -10.34
C GLU A 167 -10.38 -10.12 -11.15
N ILE A 168 -9.54 -10.70 -11.98
CA ILE A 168 -8.68 -9.94 -12.90
C ILE A 168 -9.52 -9.00 -13.77
N ALA A 169 -10.61 -9.50 -14.38
CA ALA A 169 -11.45 -8.73 -15.28
C ALA A 169 -12.18 -7.54 -14.61
N ARG A 170 -12.54 -7.66 -13.32
CA ARG A 170 -13.19 -6.57 -12.59
C ARG A 170 -12.21 -5.59 -11.94
N THR A 171 -10.92 -5.95 -11.81
CA THR A 171 -9.89 -5.08 -11.26
C THR A 171 -9.56 -3.97 -12.25
N VAL A 172 -9.81 -2.73 -11.84
CA VAL A 172 -9.56 -1.50 -12.63
C VAL A 172 -8.07 -1.19 -12.65
N GLY A 173 -7.42 -1.36 -11.51
CA GLY A 173 -6.00 -1.13 -11.33
C GLY A 173 -5.57 -1.39 -9.89
N MET A 174 -4.26 -1.37 -9.66
CA MET A 174 -3.63 -1.53 -8.36
C MET A 174 -2.89 -0.26 -7.98
N VAL A 175 -3.12 0.24 -6.77
CA VAL A 175 -2.33 1.33 -6.17
C VAL A 175 -1.37 0.69 -5.17
N ASP A 176 -0.10 0.84 -5.42
CA ASP A 176 1.00 0.38 -4.56
C ASP A 176 1.47 1.51 -3.66
N LEU A 177 1.54 1.26 -2.37
CA LEU A 177 2.00 2.20 -1.35
C LEU A 177 3.27 1.64 -0.71
N ASP A 178 4.40 1.98 -1.29
CA ASP A 178 5.66 1.49 -0.77
C ASP A 178 6.62 2.65 -0.56
N THR A 179 7.19 2.71 0.65
CA THR A 179 8.16 3.74 1.04
C THR A 179 7.67 5.18 0.83
N VAL A 180 6.43 5.46 1.29
CA VAL A 180 5.77 6.76 1.04
C VAL A 180 6.29 7.91 1.91
N VAL A 181 7.39 7.74 2.64
CA VAL A 181 8.07 8.80 3.39
C VAL A 181 9.57 8.64 3.32
N GLY A 182 10.33 9.69 3.57
CA GLY A 182 11.78 9.65 3.80
C GLY A 182 12.63 10.16 2.65
N GLY A 183 12.19 10.02 1.41
CA GLY A 183 12.91 10.56 0.25
C GLY A 183 12.91 12.09 0.18
N ASP A 184 13.73 12.66 -0.69
CA ASP A 184 13.75 14.10 -0.89
C ASP A 184 12.47 14.62 -1.53
N MET A 185 11.82 13.80 -2.36
CA MET A 185 10.62 14.17 -3.13
C MET A 185 9.62 13.00 -3.12
N ILE A 186 8.38 13.30 -3.52
CA ILE A 186 7.31 12.30 -3.67
C ILE A 186 7.04 12.02 -5.14
N TYR A 187 6.88 10.73 -5.48
CA TYR A 187 6.72 10.28 -6.85
C TYR A 187 5.50 9.40 -7.04
N ALA A 188 5.00 9.40 -8.28
CA ALA A 188 3.99 8.48 -8.78
C ALA A 188 4.50 7.83 -10.07
N TYR A 189 4.33 6.51 -10.18
CA TYR A 189 4.72 5.75 -11.35
C TYR A 189 3.53 4.98 -11.91
N GLY A 190 3.63 4.59 -13.17
CA GLY A 190 2.66 3.73 -13.86
C GLY A 190 3.32 3.02 -15.03
N GLY A 191 2.57 2.23 -15.76
CA GLY A 191 3.03 1.58 -16.97
C GLY A 191 3.42 2.58 -18.06
N GLY A 192 4.12 2.10 -19.09
CA GLY A 192 4.45 2.90 -20.26
C GLY A 192 3.22 3.16 -21.15
N GLY A 193 3.24 4.28 -21.88
CA GLY A 193 2.18 4.62 -22.82
C GLY A 193 0.80 4.68 -22.17
N ALA A 194 -0.19 4.01 -22.76
CA ALA A 194 -1.57 4.00 -22.24
C ALA A 194 -1.69 3.35 -20.85
N GLY A 195 -0.76 2.47 -20.45
CA GLY A 195 -0.74 1.87 -19.11
C GLY A 195 -0.39 2.84 -17.98
N GLY A 196 0.05 4.06 -18.32
CA GLY A 196 0.38 5.11 -17.34
C GLY A 196 -0.80 5.97 -16.88
N TRP A 197 -2.00 5.72 -17.34
CA TRP A 197 -3.18 6.57 -17.09
C TRP A 197 -3.47 6.82 -15.61
N MET A 198 -3.21 5.83 -14.73
CA MET A 198 -3.42 6.00 -13.28
C MET A 198 -2.43 7.01 -12.68
N ARG A 199 -1.15 6.91 -13.08
CA ARG A 199 -0.11 7.90 -12.74
C ARG A 199 -0.50 9.28 -13.25
N ASP A 200 -0.87 9.40 -14.52
CA ASP A 200 -1.21 10.68 -15.14
C ASP A 200 -2.40 11.33 -14.42
N ARG A 201 -3.41 10.53 -14.05
CA ARG A 201 -4.54 11.00 -13.25
C ARG A 201 -4.11 11.48 -11.85
N ALA A 202 -3.21 10.78 -11.18
CA ALA A 202 -2.68 11.20 -9.88
C ALA A 202 -1.89 12.52 -9.98
N LEU A 203 -1.08 12.67 -11.02
CA LEU A 203 -0.34 13.92 -11.32
C LEU A 203 -1.29 15.09 -11.60
N ASP A 204 -2.37 14.88 -12.36
CA ASP A 204 -3.39 15.91 -12.62
C ASP A 204 -4.08 16.37 -11.32
N ILE A 205 -4.43 15.43 -10.44
CA ILE A 205 -5.02 15.74 -9.13
C ILE A 205 -4.03 16.55 -8.30
N ALA A 206 -2.77 16.11 -8.23
CA ALA A 206 -1.72 16.80 -7.48
C ALA A 206 -1.49 18.24 -7.99
N ALA A 207 -1.43 18.41 -9.33
CA ALA A 207 -1.28 19.71 -9.95
C ALA A 207 -2.46 20.65 -9.63
N GLY A 208 -3.69 20.14 -9.68
CA GLY A 208 -4.89 20.90 -9.31
C GLY A 208 -4.92 21.35 -7.84
N LEU A 209 -4.22 20.62 -6.97
CA LEU A 209 -4.10 20.86 -5.53
C LEU A 209 -2.78 21.56 -5.15
N GLN A 210 -1.92 21.88 -6.12
CA GLN A 210 -0.60 22.46 -5.92
C GLN A 210 0.33 21.59 -5.03
N ILE A 211 0.24 20.28 -5.17
CA ILE A 211 1.12 19.30 -4.52
C ILE A 211 2.24 18.97 -5.51
N ASP A 212 3.51 19.07 -5.09
CA ASP A 212 4.69 18.73 -5.91
C ASP A 212 4.88 17.20 -5.95
N LEU A 213 3.94 16.52 -6.58
CA LEU A 213 4.04 15.10 -6.91
C LEU A 213 4.73 14.96 -8.26
N ARG A 214 5.81 14.22 -8.31
CA ARG A 214 6.63 14.02 -9.49
C ARG A 214 6.47 12.64 -10.09
N THR A 215 7.14 12.41 -11.19
CA THR A 215 7.33 11.06 -11.77
C THR A 215 8.78 10.93 -12.23
N ASN A 216 9.24 9.70 -12.45
CA ASN A 216 10.57 9.42 -13.01
C ASN A 216 10.79 10.25 -14.28
N PRO A 217 11.81 11.14 -14.31
CA PRO A 217 12.10 12.00 -15.46
C PRO A 217 12.73 11.25 -16.65
N GLY A 218 13.12 9.98 -16.49
CA GLY A 218 13.76 9.18 -17.54
C GLY A 218 15.24 9.50 -17.74
N LEU A 219 15.93 9.94 -16.70
CA LEU A 219 17.39 10.22 -16.79
C LEU A 219 18.21 8.94 -16.95
N ASN A 220 17.71 7.82 -16.43
CA ASN A 220 18.32 6.50 -16.66
C ASN A 220 17.57 5.80 -17.81
N PRO A 221 18.28 5.43 -18.91
CA PRO A 221 17.65 4.78 -20.07
C PRO A 221 16.99 3.42 -19.77
N SER A 222 17.35 2.76 -18.67
CA SER A 222 16.74 1.50 -18.24
C SER A 222 15.32 1.68 -17.72
N TYR A 223 14.97 2.90 -17.31
CA TYR A 223 13.67 3.24 -16.76
C TYR A 223 13.02 4.36 -17.58
N PRO A 224 12.16 4.05 -18.55
CA PRO A 224 11.48 5.06 -19.35
C PRO A 224 10.75 6.09 -18.48
N PRO A 225 10.58 7.35 -18.96
CA PRO A 225 9.88 8.39 -18.18
C PRO A 225 8.53 7.92 -17.67
N GLY A 226 8.27 8.20 -16.39
CA GLY A 226 7.02 7.85 -15.73
C GLY A 226 6.90 6.40 -15.28
N THR A 227 7.87 5.54 -15.56
CA THR A 227 7.90 4.15 -15.12
C THR A 227 8.87 3.93 -13.96
N THR A 228 8.87 2.74 -13.41
CA THR A 228 9.80 2.28 -12.37
C THR A 228 10.22 0.84 -12.63
N GLY A 229 11.07 0.25 -11.80
CA GLY A 229 11.41 -1.17 -11.85
C GLY A 229 10.34 -2.06 -11.19
N ASP A 230 10.51 -3.36 -11.32
CA ASP A 230 9.59 -4.38 -10.82
C ASP A 230 9.98 -4.86 -9.42
N TRP A 231 10.29 -3.95 -8.53
CA TRP A 231 10.82 -4.24 -7.20
C TRP A 231 9.81 -4.11 -6.07
N SER A 232 8.52 -3.88 -6.36
CA SER A 232 7.46 -3.82 -5.36
C SER A 232 6.19 -4.53 -5.82
N ASP A 233 5.19 -4.59 -4.96
CA ASP A 233 3.96 -5.38 -5.07
C ASP A 233 3.10 -5.09 -6.31
N HIS A 234 3.32 -3.97 -7.01
CA HIS A 234 2.65 -3.68 -8.29
C HIS A 234 3.06 -4.63 -9.43
N ALA A 235 4.28 -5.18 -9.35
CA ALA A 235 4.85 -5.95 -10.46
C ALA A 235 4.04 -7.21 -10.81
N PRO A 236 3.60 -8.07 -9.86
CA PRO A 236 2.76 -9.22 -10.16
C PRO A 236 1.41 -8.86 -10.80
N PHE A 237 0.84 -7.70 -10.44
CA PHE A 237 -0.41 -7.22 -11.04
C PHE A 237 -0.21 -6.75 -12.48
N ARG A 238 0.89 -6.03 -12.74
CA ARG A 238 1.28 -5.63 -14.09
C ARG A 238 1.42 -6.86 -15.02
N GLU A 239 2.00 -7.95 -14.53
CA GLU A 239 2.14 -9.20 -15.29
C GLU A 239 0.78 -9.83 -15.66
N LEU A 240 -0.27 -9.60 -14.87
CA LEU A 240 -1.64 -9.97 -15.20
C LEU A 240 -2.32 -8.99 -16.18
N GLY A 241 -1.62 -7.92 -16.61
CA GLY A 241 -2.17 -6.86 -17.44
C GLY A 241 -3.10 -5.91 -16.66
N ILE A 242 -2.96 -5.84 -15.34
CA ILE A 242 -3.63 -4.87 -14.48
C ILE A 242 -2.75 -3.62 -14.41
N ASP A 243 -3.30 -2.46 -14.81
CA ASP A 243 -2.58 -1.19 -14.73
C ASP A 243 -2.33 -0.81 -13.27
N TYR A 244 -1.29 -0.02 -13.03
CA TYR A 244 -0.90 0.34 -11.67
C TYR A 244 -0.59 1.84 -11.51
N LEU A 245 -0.70 2.28 -10.26
CA LEU A 245 -0.18 3.53 -9.72
C LEU A 245 0.70 3.15 -8.53
N TYR A 246 1.98 3.48 -8.57
CA TYR A 246 2.89 3.23 -7.46
C TYR A 246 3.35 4.57 -6.87
N PHE A 247 3.17 4.74 -5.56
CA PHE A 247 3.62 5.89 -4.80
C PHE A 247 4.87 5.58 -4.00
N GLU A 248 5.89 6.41 -4.15
CA GLU A 248 7.17 6.29 -3.46
C GLU A 248 7.76 7.67 -3.12
N ALA A 249 8.44 7.78 -1.99
CA ALA A 249 9.26 8.95 -1.65
C ALA A 249 10.74 8.60 -1.85
N THR A 250 11.38 9.21 -2.83
CA THR A 250 12.78 8.95 -3.21
C THR A 250 13.41 10.14 -3.92
N ASN A 251 14.51 9.93 -4.68
CA ASN A 251 15.13 10.94 -5.52
C ASN A 251 15.69 10.33 -6.81
N TRP A 252 15.03 10.58 -7.93
CA TRP A 252 15.44 10.12 -9.26
C TRP A 252 16.48 11.02 -9.95
N GLU A 253 16.96 12.07 -9.27
CA GLU A 253 17.88 13.04 -9.84
C GLU A 253 19.30 12.90 -9.29
N ILE A 254 19.57 11.86 -8.47
CA ILE A 254 20.86 11.57 -7.85
C ILE A 254 21.31 10.14 -8.12
N GLY A 255 22.55 9.83 -7.80
CA GLY A 255 23.16 8.52 -7.97
C GLY A 255 23.18 8.09 -9.43
N ASP A 256 22.71 6.89 -9.71
CA ASP A 256 22.56 6.31 -11.04
C ASP A 256 21.20 6.65 -11.70
N PHE A 257 20.44 7.53 -11.11
CA PHE A 257 19.10 7.94 -11.56
C PHE A 257 18.10 6.79 -11.60
N SER A 258 18.17 5.87 -10.65
CA SER A 258 17.28 4.71 -10.54
C SER A 258 16.19 4.88 -9.47
N GLY A 259 16.23 5.96 -8.70
CA GLY A 259 15.38 6.13 -7.52
C GLY A 259 15.85 5.34 -6.29
N TRP A 260 16.97 4.62 -6.42
CA TRP A 260 17.53 3.81 -5.34
C TRP A 260 18.04 4.64 -4.16
N MET A 261 18.63 5.81 -4.42
CA MET A 261 19.03 6.75 -3.39
C MET A 261 17.85 7.65 -3.04
N GLN A 262 17.43 7.62 -1.78
CA GLN A 262 16.28 8.40 -1.32
C GLN A 262 16.61 9.86 -1.10
N THR A 263 17.85 10.17 -0.69
CA THR A 263 18.23 11.53 -0.31
C THR A 263 19.61 11.93 -0.79
N GLU A 264 19.75 13.21 -1.17
CA GLU A 264 21.05 13.79 -1.54
C GLU A 264 22.04 13.76 -0.35
N ARG A 265 21.52 13.98 0.86
CA ARG A 265 22.37 14.11 2.06
C ARG A 265 22.90 12.79 2.61
N PHE A 266 22.11 11.71 2.57
CA PHE A 266 22.45 10.43 3.21
C PHE A 266 22.47 9.24 2.24
N GLY A 267 22.11 9.45 0.96
CA GLY A 267 21.99 8.37 -0.01
C GLY A 267 20.82 7.46 0.32
N GLU A 268 21.11 6.17 0.50
CA GLU A 268 20.14 5.16 0.90
C GLU A 268 19.74 5.29 2.37
N ILE A 269 18.46 5.14 2.65
CA ILE A 269 17.89 5.13 4.00
C ILE A 269 17.22 3.78 4.26
N TYR A 270 16.40 3.28 3.32
CA TYR A 270 15.73 1.99 3.45
C TYR A 270 16.76 0.87 3.46
N HIS A 271 16.47 -0.22 4.16
CA HIS A 271 17.37 -1.35 4.39
C HIS A 271 18.67 -0.97 5.13
N THR A 272 18.70 0.19 5.80
CA THR A 272 19.81 0.63 6.63
C THR A 272 19.38 0.89 8.08
N GLU A 273 20.34 1.06 8.98
CA GLU A 273 20.08 1.46 10.38
C GLU A 273 19.39 2.84 10.49
N ASN A 274 19.32 3.59 9.40
CA ASN A 274 18.68 4.90 9.36
C ASN A 274 17.16 4.81 9.14
N ASP A 275 16.60 3.66 8.75
CA ASP A 275 15.16 3.53 8.58
C ASP A 275 14.44 3.41 9.93
N THR A 276 14.39 4.52 10.66
CA THR A 276 13.81 4.64 12.00
C THR A 276 13.12 5.99 12.18
N PHE A 277 12.09 6.03 13.02
CA PHE A 277 11.43 7.28 13.42
C PHE A 277 12.42 8.34 13.93
N ALA A 278 13.35 7.92 14.82
CA ALA A 278 14.31 8.84 15.41
C ALA A 278 15.24 9.49 14.38
N PHE A 279 15.63 8.77 13.33
CA PHE A 279 16.43 9.32 12.25
C PHE A 279 15.65 10.39 11.47
N PHE A 280 14.43 10.07 11.04
CA PHE A 280 13.62 11.01 10.24
C PHE A 280 13.29 12.27 11.02
N GLU A 281 12.89 12.16 12.29
CA GLU A 281 12.60 13.33 13.13
C GLU A 281 13.81 14.23 13.36
N ARG A 282 15.00 13.64 13.51
CA ARG A 282 16.22 14.37 13.73
C ARG A 282 16.73 15.07 12.46
N GLU A 283 16.77 14.33 11.35
CA GLU A 283 17.42 14.79 10.13
C GLU A 283 16.46 15.55 9.20
N TYR A 284 15.18 15.25 9.26
CA TYR A 284 14.14 15.76 8.38
C TYR A 284 12.84 16.13 9.10
N PRO A 285 12.89 17.01 10.12
CA PRO A 285 11.71 17.35 10.93
C PRO A 285 10.56 17.86 10.07
N GLY A 286 9.37 17.29 10.23
CA GLY A 286 8.14 17.63 9.49
C GLY A 286 8.06 17.08 8.06
N ARG A 287 9.11 16.45 7.52
CA ARG A 287 9.11 15.87 6.16
C ARG A 287 8.10 14.71 6.06
N VAL A 288 8.13 13.81 7.02
CA VAL A 288 7.22 12.64 7.07
C VAL A 288 5.75 13.06 7.03
N GLU A 289 5.36 14.02 7.87
CA GLU A 289 3.99 14.55 7.88
C GLU A 289 3.60 15.20 6.55
N SER A 290 4.52 15.97 5.96
CA SER A 290 4.28 16.64 4.68
C SER A 290 4.08 15.64 3.54
N GLN A 291 4.89 14.59 3.47
CA GLN A 291 4.82 13.57 2.44
C GLN A 291 3.56 12.70 2.59
N LEU A 292 3.25 12.24 3.81
CA LEU A 292 2.00 11.55 4.10
C LEU A 292 0.78 12.38 3.70
N ARG A 293 0.81 13.68 3.99
CA ARG A 293 -0.28 14.61 3.62
C ARG A 293 -0.43 14.72 2.12
N GLY A 294 0.66 14.83 1.40
CA GLY A 294 0.68 14.87 -0.06
C GLY A 294 0.04 13.60 -0.65
N PHE A 295 0.56 12.44 -0.29
CA PHE A 295 0.05 11.16 -0.78
C PHE A 295 -1.40 10.89 -0.34
N ALA A 296 -1.74 11.12 0.92
CA ALA A 296 -3.12 10.92 1.40
C ALA A 296 -4.13 11.77 0.64
N THR A 297 -3.78 13.04 0.36
CA THR A 297 -4.66 13.97 -0.34
C THR A 297 -4.86 13.55 -1.81
N VAL A 298 -3.78 13.16 -2.48
CA VAL A 298 -3.85 12.70 -3.87
C VAL A 298 -4.59 11.37 -3.96
N LEU A 299 -4.31 10.42 -3.06
CA LEU A 299 -4.96 9.11 -3.03
C LEU A 299 -6.45 9.23 -2.73
N GLU A 300 -6.87 10.06 -1.75
CA GLU A 300 -8.29 10.32 -1.48
C GLU A 300 -8.98 10.89 -2.72
N GLY A 301 -8.37 11.90 -3.35
CA GLY A 301 -8.86 12.49 -4.59
C GLY A 301 -8.99 11.46 -5.71
N PHE A 302 -7.98 10.63 -5.91
CA PHE A 302 -7.98 9.57 -6.92
C PHE A 302 -9.12 8.57 -6.68
N LEU A 303 -9.22 8.01 -5.47
CA LEU A 303 -10.21 6.98 -5.14
C LEU A 303 -11.66 7.49 -5.17
N LEU A 304 -11.90 8.76 -4.84
CA LEU A 304 -13.26 9.32 -4.78
C LEU A 304 -13.73 9.97 -6.09
N THR A 305 -12.81 10.39 -6.97
CA THR A 305 -13.19 11.13 -8.19
C THR A 305 -12.99 10.36 -9.48
N LEU A 306 -12.37 9.17 -9.44
CA LEU A 306 -12.20 8.34 -10.62
C LEU A 306 -13.56 7.92 -11.19
N GLN A 307 -13.76 8.12 -12.49
CA GLN A 307 -15.01 7.82 -13.17
C GLN A 307 -14.79 6.80 -14.30
N PRO A 308 -15.81 6.01 -14.70
CA PRO A 308 -15.69 5.08 -15.81
C PRO A 308 -15.13 5.69 -17.11
N PRO A 309 -15.46 6.95 -17.49
CA PRO A 309 -14.85 7.57 -18.67
C PRO A 309 -13.36 7.86 -18.56
N ASP A 310 -12.81 7.94 -17.34
CA ASP A 310 -11.37 8.12 -17.12
C ASP A 310 -10.57 6.84 -17.42
N LEU A 311 -11.28 5.71 -17.56
CA LEU A 311 -10.66 4.43 -17.84
C LEU A 311 -10.31 4.31 -19.32
N PRO A 312 -9.14 3.75 -19.67
CA PRO A 312 -8.85 3.43 -21.05
C PRO A 312 -9.92 2.50 -21.60
N ALA A 313 -10.25 2.65 -22.88
CA ALA A 313 -11.18 1.75 -23.56
C ALA A 313 -10.70 0.31 -23.34
N VAL A 314 -11.57 -0.51 -22.73
CA VAL A 314 -11.25 -1.92 -22.47
C VAL A 314 -11.02 -2.60 -23.82
N GLY A 315 -9.75 -2.87 -24.17
CA GLY A 315 -9.43 -3.82 -25.23
C GLY A 315 -10.03 -5.17 -24.84
N ALA A 316 -10.57 -5.88 -25.82
CA ALA A 316 -11.22 -7.17 -25.57
C ALA A 316 -10.27 -8.08 -24.77
N PRO A 317 -10.76 -8.87 -23.77
CA PRO A 317 -9.96 -9.69 -22.87
C PRO A 317 -9.02 -10.71 -23.54
N GLY A 318 -9.07 -10.83 -24.85
CA GLY A 318 -8.25 -11.77 -25.65
C GLY A 318 -6.89 -11.26 -26.10
N ASP A 319 -6.66 -9.94 -26.11
CA ASP A 319 -5.45 -9.39 -26.77
C ASP A 319 -4.24 -9.24 -25.84
N ARG A 320 -4.40 -9.34 -24.53
CA ARG A 320 -3.30 -9.11 -23.56
C ARG A 320 -2.58 -10.39 -23.10
N ARG A 321 -3.10 -11.58 -23.43
CA ARG A 321 -2.51 -12.87 -23.03
C ARG A 321 -1.69 -13.59 -24.10
N ALA A 322 -1.59 -13.05 -25.32
CA ALA A 322 -1.20 -13.87 -26.47
C ALA A 322 0.29 -13.92 -26.79
N GLU A 323 1.17 -13.15 -26.19
CA GLU A 323 2.52 -13.03 -26.78
C GLU A 323 3.73 -13.35 -25.91
N HIS A 324 3.65 -13.64 -24.63
CA HIS A 324 4.84 -14.14 -23.92
C HIS A 324 4.46 -15.14 -22.81
N PRO A 325 5.01 -16.38 -22.85
CA PRO A 325 5.26 -17.12 -21.63
C PRO A 325 6.46 -16.43 -20.97
N VAL A 326 6.20 -15.35 -20.23
CA VAL A 326 7.25 -14.62 -19.55
C VAL A 326 7.71 -15.48 -18.40
N GLN A 327 8.94 -15.98 -18.45
CA GLN A 327 9.70 -16.29 -17.27
C GLN A 327 9.79 -14.98 -16.47
N MET A 328 8.93 -14.84 -15.46
CA MET A 328 8.96 -13.71 -14.56
C MET A 328 10.34 -13.68 -13.90
N ARG A 329 11.18 -12.75 -14.29
CA ARG A 329 12.43 -12.43 -13.62
C ARG A 329 12.17 -11.18 -12.81
N TYR A 330 11.63 -11.36 -11.62
CA TYR A 330 11.63 -10.28 -10.64
C TYR A 330 13.06 -10.04 -10.17
N MET A 331 13.38 -8.83 -9.83
CA MET A 331 14.71 -8.45 -9.37
C MET A 331 14.59 -7.87 -7.97
N HIS A 332 15.41 -8.37 -7.06
CA HIS A 332 15.67 -7.64 -5.82
C HIS A 332 16.20 -6.26 -6.16
N ARG A 333 16.05 -5.32 -5.24
CA ARG A 333 16.61 -3.97 -5.40
C ARG A 333 18.12 -3.95 -5.68
N ASP A 334 18.88 -4.98 -5.30
CA ASP A 334 20.30 -5.15 -5.62
C ASP A 334 20.57 -5.63 -7.06
N GLY A 335 19.54 -5.77 -7.88
CA GLY A 335 19.64 -6.27 -9.25
C GLY A 335 19.77 -7.79 -9.37
N SER A 336 19.65 -8.55 -8.29
CA SER A 336 19.65 -10.00 -8.34
C SER A 336 18.27 -10.52 -8.78
N PRO A 337 18.20 -11.58 -9.62
CA PRO A 337 16.93 -12.15 -10.04
C PRO A 337 16.16 -12.76 -8.88
N ILE A 338 14.88 -12.43 -8.75
CA ILE A 338 13.95 -13.10 -7.84
C ILE A 338 13.46 -14.34 -8.55
N ASP A 339 13.98 -15.51 -8.20
CA ASP A 339 13.63 -16.79 -8.84
C ASP A 339 12.48 -17.48 -8.06
N ASN A 340 11.32 -16.83 -8.02
CA ASN A 340 10.18 -17.26 -7.19
C ASN A 340 9.21 -18.24 -7.87
N LEU A 341 9.35 -18.51 -9.17
CA LEU A 341 8.42 -19.38 -9.91
C LEU A 341 8.44 -20.85 -9.47
N HIS A 342 9.44 -21.28 -8.72
CA HIS A 342 9.56 -22.66 -8.23
C HIS A 342 9.15 -22.84 -6.76
N ARG A 343 8.85 -21.75 -6.04
CA ARG A 343 8.61 -21.76 -4.59
C ARG A 343 7.20 -22.17 -4.17
N PHE A 344 6.22 -22.02 -5.04
CA PHE A 344 4.85 -22.46 -4.76
C PHE A 344 4.69 -23.92 -5.13
N GLY A 345 4.68 -24.81 -4.13
CA GLY A 345 4.37 -26.22 -4.32
C GLY A 345 3.07 -26.37 -5.11
N LYS A 346 3.08 -27.26 -6.12
CA LYS A 346 1.85 -27.62 -6.84
C LYS A 346 0.80 -28.06 -5.83
N ARG A 347 -0.39 -27.46 -5.92
CA ARG A 347 -1.54 -27.97 -5.15
C ARG A 347 -1.73 -29.45 -5.44
N PRO A 348 -2.08 -30.28 -4.41
CA PRO A 348 -2.50 -31.64 -4.61
C PRO A 348 -3.80 -31.73 -5.44
#